data_fc714cf83fb102c9365efe8ce1c67be4
#
_entry.id   fc714cf83fb102c9365efe8ce1c67be4
#
_cell.length_a   1.000
_cell.length_b   1.000
_cell.length_c   1.000
_cell.angle_alpha   90.00
_cell.angle_beta   90.00
_cell.angle_gamma   90.00
#
_symmetry.space_group_name_H-M   'P 1'
#
loop_
_entity.id
_entity.type
_entity.pdbx_description
1 polymer ?
#
loop_
_entity_poly.entity_id
_entity_poly.type
_entity_poly.pdbx_seq_one_letter_code
_entity_poly.pdbx_strand_id
1 'polypeptide(L)'
;GFTDVSFDPITAYAKGAADPHHITDDSKGKHGDCVIFDIGGMWKNYASDITRTVFIGEHSERQKEIYDIVLEANKRGIAAAKPGVKMSDVDAAARDYIASKGYGEYFTHRLGHSIGLEDHEVGDVSSANDEIIEVGQAFSIEPGIYLYDEGIGVRIEDIVIVTEDGCEVLNHYPKEEIIDVPDGE
;
A
#
# COMPACT_ATOMS: atom_id res chain seq x y z
N GLY A 1 -4.47 1.18 -23.40
CA GLY A 1 -4.21 0.14 -22.40
C GLY A 1 -2.72 0.03 -22.11
N PHE A 2 -2.38 -0.68 -21.08
CA PHE A 2 -1.01 -1.03 -20.73
C PHE A 2 -0.37 -1.90 -21.82
N THR A 3 0.94 -1.79 -21.98
CA THR A 3 1.73 -2.57 -22.95
C THR A 3 2.34 -3.83 -22.32
N ASP A 4 2.52 -3.81 -21.01
CA ASP A 4 3.06 -4.92 -20.21
C ASP A 4 2.67 -4.73 -18.73
N VAL A 5 3.03 -5.68 -17.85
CA VAL A 5 3.00 -5.51 -16.40
C VAL A 5 4.26 -4.76 -15.94
N SER A 6 4.18 -3.98 -14.86
CA SER A 6 5.36 -3.31 -14.26
C SER A 6 6.16 -4.27 -13.38
N PHE A 7 5.48 -5.25 -12.77
CA PHE A 7 6.03 -6.33 -11.96
C PHE A 7 5.10 -7.55 -12.01
N ASP A 8 5.52 -8.67 -11.46
CA ASP A 8 4.68 -9.87 -11.33
C ASP A 8 3.54 -9.59 -10.35
N PRO A 9 2.26 -9.62 -10.78
CA PRO A 9 1.14 -9.31 -9.92
C PRO A 9 1.07 -10.20 -8.68
N ILE A 10 0.81 -9.60 -7.52
CA ILE A 10 0.61 -10.32 -6.27
C ILE A 10 -0.89 -10.45 -5.98
N THR A 11 -1.34 -11.69 -5.81
CA THR A 11 -2.66 -12.01 -5.27
C THR A 11 -2.47 -12.93 -4.08
N ALA A 12 -2.76 -12.42 -2.89
CA ALA A 12 -2.48 -13.13 -1.64
C ALA A 12 -3.73 -13.22 -0.77
N TYR A 13 -4.00 -14.40 -0.20
CA TYR A 13 -5.17 -14.70 0.61
C TYR A 13 -4.79 -15.03 2.06
N ALA A 14 -5.59 -14.59 3.02
CA ALA A 14 -5.47 -14.97 4.43
C ALA A 14 -4.02 -14.89 4.95
N LYS A 15 -3.38 -16.00 5.31
CA LYS A 15 -1.98 -16.03 5.76
C LYS A 15 -0.99 -15.57 4.70
N GLY A 16 -1.26 -15.81 3.43
CA GLY A 16 -0.49 -15.25 2.33
C GLY A 16 -0.58 -13.72 2.30
N ALA A 17 -1.78 -13.17 2.49
CA ALA A 17 -1.97 -11.73 2.60
C ALA A 17 -1.26 -11.14 3.85
N ALA A 18 -1.09 -11.92 4.90
CA ALA A 18 -0.35 -11.54 6.10
C ALA A 18 1.18 -11.75 5.99
N ASP A 19 1.68 -12.10 4.82
CA ASP A 19 3.11 -12.18 4.48
C ASP A 19 3.44 -11.11 3.43
N PRO A 20 4.14 -10.02 3.79
CA PRO A 20 4.47 -8.95 2.85
C PRO A 20 5.40 -9.39 1.69
N HIS A 21 6.03 -10.56 1.80
CA HIS A 21 6.90 -11.15 0.77
C HIS A 21 6.25 -12.31 0.03
N HIS A 22 4.92 -12.49 0.19
CA HIS A 22 4.19 -13.57 -0.48
C HIS A 22 4.38 -13.51 -2.00
N ILE A 23 4.63 -14.68 -2.58
CA ILE A 23 4.63 -14.86 -4.04
C ILE A 23 3.31 -15.56 -4.40
N THR A 24 2.60 -15.03 -5.39
CA THR A 24 1.35 -15.61 -5.89
C THR A 24 1.52 -17.10 -6.17
N ASP A 25 0.63 -17.91 -5.62
CA ASP A 25 0.63 -19.36 -5.74
C ASP A 25 -0.77 -19.88 -6.16
N ASP A 26 -0.97 -21.20 -6.13
CA ASP A 26 -2.24 -21.85 -6.46
C ASP A 26 -3.27 -21.85 -5.30
N SER A 27 -3.02 -21.11 -4.22
CA SER A 27 -3.96 -21.00 -3.10
C SER A 27 -5.27 -20.35 -3.56
N LYS A 28 -6.36 -20.70 -2.87
CA LYS A 28 -7.70 -20.17 -3.17
C LYS A 28 -8.25 -19.49 -1.94
N GLY A 29 -8.80 -18.30 -2.15
CA GLY A 29 -9.50 -17.57 -1.12
C GLY A 29 -10.78 -18.30 -0.70
N LYS A 30 -11.18 -18.09 0.55
CA LYS A 30 -12.37 -18.65 1.18
C LYS A 30 -13.18 -17.53 1.83
N HIS A 31 -14.43 -17.78 2.10
CA HIS A 31 -15.26 -16.88 2.88
C HIS A 31 -14.57 -16.43 4.17
N GLY A 32 -14.54 -15.13 4.41
CA GLY A 32 -13.88 -14.49 5.54
C GLY A 32 -12.40 -14.17 5.34
N ASP A 33 -11.79 -14.58 4.23
CA ASP A 33 -10.39 -14.23 3.95
C ASP A 33 -10.25 -12.78 3.50
N CYS A 34 -9.18 -12.10 3.95
CA CYS A 34 -8.69 -10.91 3.29
C CYS A 34 -7.90 -11.29 2.04
N VAL A 35 -7.97 -10.44 1.04
CA VAL A 35 -7.21 -10.59 -0.22
C VAL A 35 -6.48 -9.30 -0.51
N ILE A 36 -5.16 -9.37 -0.66
CA ILE A 36 -4.35 -8.30 -1.20
C ILE A 36 -4.19 -8.53 -2.70
N PHE A 37 -4.58 -7.53 -3.47
CA PHE A 37 -4.22 -7.38 -4.87
C PHE A 37 -3.20 -6.26 -5.00
N ASP A 38 -2.03 -6.60 -5.50
CA ASP A 38 -0.95 -5.68 -5.77
C ASP A 38 -0.57 -5.83 -7.23
N ILE A 39 -0.87 -4.82 -8.01
CA ILE A 39 -0.86 -4.87 -9.47
C ILE A 39 -0.34 -3.57 -10.08
N GLY A 40 0.38 -3.72 -11.15
CA GLY A 40 0.87 -2.58 -11.91
C GLY A 40 1.03 -2.86 -13.40
N GLY A 41 1.18 -1.81 -14.17
CA GLY A 41 1.34 -1.93 -15.62
C GLY A 41 2.16 -0.81 -16.22
N MET A 42 2.73 -1.10 -17.39
CA MET A 42 3.53 -0.16 -18.17
C MET A 42 2.68 0.59 -19.19
N TRP A 43 2.76 1.92 -19.16
CA TRP A 43 2.14 2.76 -20.18
C TRP A 43 3.11 3.84 -20.64
N LYS A 44 3.41 3.86 -21.93
CA LYS A 44 4.38 4.79 -22.52
C LYS A 44 5.74 4.79 -21.81
N ASN A 45 6.20 3.61 -21.41
CA ASN A 45 7.41 3.34 -20.65
C ASN A 45 7.38 3.82 -19.17
N TYR A 46 6.27 4.30 -18.65
CA TYR A 46 6.12 4.59 -17.23
C TYR A 46 5.43 3.42 -16.52
N ALA A 47 5.95 3.08 -15.36
CA ALA A 47 5.37 2.10 -14.47
C ALA A 47 4.20 2.71 -13.69
N SER A 48 3.22 1.89 -13.35
CA SER A 48 2.19 2.18 -12.36
C SER A 48 2.15 1.08 -11.34
N ASP A 49 1.69 1.42 -10.14
CA ASP A 49 1.59 0.53 -9.02
C ASP A 49 0.35 0.85 -8.18
N ILE A 50 -0.31 -0.17 -7.66
CA ILE A 50 -1.47 -0.03 -6.79
C ILE A 50 -1.72 -1.30 -5.98
N THR A 51 -1.83 -1.16 -4.67
CA THR A 51 -2.34 -2.23 -3.81
C THR A 51 -3.71 -1.87 -3.25
N ARG A 52 -4.63 -2.85 -3.27
CA ARG A 52 -5.91 -2.79 -2.57
C ARG A 52 -6.14 -4.09 -1.81
N THR A 53 -6.77 -3.97 -0.65
CA THR A 53 -7.27 -5.10 0.12
C THR A 53 -8.78 -5.17 0.03
N VAL A 54 -9.30 -6.36 -0.27
CA VAL A 54 -10.73 -6.68 -0.28
C VAL A 54 -10.99 -7.89 0.63
N PHE A 55 -12.25 -8.21 0.89
CA PHE A 55 -12.64 -9.37 1.71
C PHE A 55 -13.60 -10.24 0.95
N ILE A 56 -13.46 -11.58 1.10
CA ILE A 56 -14.35 -12.56 0.48
C ILE A 56 -15.54 -12.82 1.44
N GLY A 57 -16.75 -12.52 1.00
CA GLY A 57 -17.90 -12.46 1.85
C GLY A 57 -17.87 -11.25 2.78
N GLU A 58 -18.58 -11.29 3.90
CA GLU A 58 -18.65 -10.20 4.85
C GLU A 58 -17.37 -10.13 5.71
N HIS A 59 -16.74 -8.94 5.78
CA HIS A 59 -15.57 -8.71 6.64
C HIS A 59 -15.97 -8.73 8.14
N SER A 60 -15.06 -9.16 8.98
CA SER A 60 -15.22 -9.11 10.43
C SER A 60 -14.89 -7.70 10.99
N GLU A 61 -15.39 -7.39 12.19
CA GLU A 61 -15.05 -6.16 12.92
C GLU A 61 -13.53 -6.04 13.14
N ARG A 62 -12.82 -7.16 13.30
CA ARG A 62 -11.37 -7.19 13.45
C ARG A 62 -10.66 -6.78 12.16
N GLN A 63 -11.09 -7.29 11.03
CA GLN A 63 -10.57 -6.91 9.72
C GLN A 63 -10.85 -5.44 9.41
N LYS A 64 -12.05 -4.98 9.74
CA LYS A 64 -12.41 -3.56 9.62
C LYS A 64 -11.51 -2.65 10.47
N GLU A 65 -11.24 -3.01 11.72
CA GLU A 65 -10.32 -2.26 12.59
C GLU A 65 -8.95 -2.08 11.92
N ILE A 66 -8.38 -3.19 11.42
CA ILE A 66 -7.05 -3.16 10.77
C ILE A 66 -7.09 -2.34 9.48
N TYR A 67 -8.13 -2.52 8.67
CA TYR A 67 -8.32 -1.75 7.43
C TYR A 67 -8.39 -0.25 7.71
N ASP A 68 -9.20 0.18 8.67
CA ASP A 68 -9.37 1.59 9.02
C ASP A 68 -8.05 2.21 9.52
N ILE A 69 -7.23 1.45 10.26
CA ILE A 69 -5.91 1.92 10.71
C ILE A 69 -4.97 2.10 9.52
N VAL A 70 -4.91 1.15 8.60
CA VAL A 70 -4.04 1.23 7.41
C VAL A 70 -4.51 2.35 6.49
N LEU A 71 -5.80 2.52 6.28
CA LEU A 71 -6.37 3.61 5.49
C LEU A 71 -6.00 4.99 6.07
N GLU A 72 -6.14 5.17 7.36
CA GLU A 72 -5.76 6.43 8.02
C GLU A 72 -4.24 6.67 7.93
N ALA A 73 -3.41 5.62 8.06
CA ALA A 73 -1.97 5.72 7.89
C ALA A 73 -1.58 6.15 6.46
N ASN A 74 -2.22 5.56 5.45
CA ASN A 74 -2.04 5.97 4.05
C ASN A 74 -2.41 7.45 3.85
N LYS A 75 -3.56 7.90 4.36
CA LYS A 75 -3.98 9.31 4.31
C LYS A 75 -2.98 10.26 4.98
N ARG A 76 -2.39 9.86 6.11
CA ARG A 76 -1.39 10.66 6.83
C ARG A 76 -0.08 10.75 6.05
N GLY A 77 0.38 9.66 5.46
CA GLY A 77 1.54 9.66 4.58
C GLY A 77 1.34 10.61 3.39
N ILE A 78 0.20 10.50 2.70
CA ILE A 78 -0.16 11.38 1.58
C ILE A 78 -0.22 12.85 2.03
N ALA A 79 -0.84 13.16 3.16
CA ALA A 79 -0.94 14.53 3.67
C ALA A 79 0.42 15.13 4.07
N ALA A 80 1.39 14.31 4.45
CA ALA A 80 2.75 14.74 4.77
C ALA A 80 3.64 14.94 3.52
N ALA A 81 3.31 14.31 2.39
CA ALA A 81 4.09 14.35 1.17
C ALA A 81 3.98 15.72 0.48
N LYS A 82 5.01 16.56 0.65
CA LYS A 82 5.07 17.91 0.04
C LYS A 82 6.53 18.38 -0.06
N PRO A 83 6.81 19.36 -0.94
CA PRO A 83 8.17 19.90 -1.09
C PRO A 83 8.73 20.42 0.23
N GLY A 84 10.04 20.19 0.45
CA GLY A 84 10.76 20.66 1.63
C GLY A 84 10.64 19.77 2.87
N VAL A 85 9.80 18.74 2.84
CA VAL A 85 9.70 17.72 3.91
C VAL A 85 10.72 16.61 3.64
N LYS A 86 11.20 15.94 4.66
CA LYS A 86 12.06 14.76 4.51
C LYS A 86 11.22 13.51 4.18
N MET A 87 11.78 12.60 3.42
CA MET A 87 11.18 11.27 3.20
C MET A 87 10.94 10.53 4.53
N SER A 88 11.88 10.65 5.48
CA SER A 88 11.72 10.07 6.83
C SER A 88 10.53 10.65 7.63
N ASP A 89 10.20 11.92 7.43
CA ASP A 89 9.05 12.54 8.09
C ASP A 89 7.71 12.03 7.50
N VAL A 90 7.69 11.72 6.20
CA VAL A 90 6.53 11.10 5.54
C VAL A 90 6.33 9.67 6.03
N ASP A 91 7.42 8.87 6.15
CA ASP A 91 7.34 7.53 6.77
C ASP A 91 6.83 7.63 8.22
N ALA A 92 7.37 8.56 9.01
CA ALA A 92 6.97 8.75 10.40
C ALA A 92 5.48 9.09 10.54
N ALA A 93 4.92 9.90 9.63
CA ALA A 93 3.49 10.29 9.69
C ALA A 93 2.54 9.07 9.62
N ALA A 94 2.89 8.05 8.86
CA ALA A 94 2.14 6.80 8.77
C ALA A 94 2.53 5.80 9.87
N ARG A 95 3.84 5.57 10.04
CA ARG A 95 4.39 4.56 10.94
C ARG A 95 4.06 4.84 12.40
N ASP A 96 4.24 6.07 12.86
CA ASP A 96 3.96 6.45 14.25
C ASP A 96 2.46 6.33 14.56
N TYR A 97 1.60 6.60 13.58
CA TYR A 97 0.16 6.37 13.75
C TYR A 97 -0.15 4.89 13.95
N ILE A 98 0.38 4.00 13.09
CA ILE A 98 0.22 2.54 13.24
C ILE A 98 0.77 2.09 14.60
N ALA A 99 1.95 2.56 15.00
CA ALA A 99 2.55 2.25 16.29
C ALA A 99 1.70 2.73 17.46
N SER A 100 1.10 3.92 17.37
CA SER A 100 0.19 4.47 18.40
C SER A 100 -1.08 3.63 18.61
N LYS A 101 -1.45 2.83 17.60
CA LYS A 101 -2.56 1.88 17.68
C LYS A 101 -2.15 0.50 18.19
N GLY A 102 -0.86 0.29 18.50
CA GLY A 102 -0.32 -0.98 19.02
C GLY A 102 0.15 -1.96 17.94
N TYR A 103 0.21 -1.54 16.68
CA TYR A 103 0.56 -2.42 15.54
C TYR A 103 1.93 -2.11 14.92
N GLY A 104 2.79 -1.32 15.58
CA GLY A 104 4.08 -0.90 15.03
C GLY A 104 4.99 -2.05 14.60
N GLU A 105 5.00 -3.17 15.34
CA GLU A 105 5.79 -4.37 15.01
C GLU A 105 5.27 -5.15 13.79
N TYR A 106 4.02 -4.90 13.40
CA TYR A 106 3.38 -5.55 12.26
C TYR A 106 3.46 -4.74 10.96
N PHE A 107 4.05 -3.56 10.99
CA PHE A 107 4.41 -2.77 9.80
C PHE A 107 5.90 -2.91 9.52
N THR A 108 6.28 -3.94 8.78
CA THR A 108 7.64 -4.47 8.70
C THR A 108 8.48 -3.98 7.52
N HIS A 109 7.92 -3.19 6.61
CA HIS A 109 8.62 -2.66 5.44
C HIS A 109 8.66 -1.12 5.43
N ARG A 110 9.39 -0.51 4.48
CA ARG A 110 9.38 0.93 4.23
C ARG A 110 7.98 1.41 3.86
N LEU A 111 7.70 2.70 4.03
CA LEU A 111 6.40 3.26 3.66
C LEU A 111 6.19 3.31 2.15
N GLY A 112 7.27 3.40 1.35
CA GLY A 112 7.15 3.46 -0.09
C GLY A 112 8.50 3.51 -0.80
N HIS A 113 8.44 3.59 -2.13
CA HIS A 113 9.60 3.64 -3.03
C HIS A 113 9.37 4.64 -4.15
N SER A 114 10.45 5.16 -4.72
CA SER A 114 10.40 5.95 -5.95
C SER A 114 9.96 5.08 -7.13
N ILE A 115 9.19 5.66 -8.04
CA ILE A 115 8.65 5.00 -9.23
C ILE A 115 8.73 5.94 -10.44
N GLY A 116 8.94 5.39 -11.62
CA GLY A 116 9.03 6.17 -12.86
C GLY A 116 9.09 5.29 -14.08
N LEU A 117 10.27 5.15 -14.70
CA LEU A 117 10.48 4.24 -15.82
C LEU A 117 10.58 2.78 -15.36
N GLU A 118 10.98 2.57 -14.12
CA GLU A 118 10.97 1.28 -13.45
C GLU A 118 9.99 1.34 -12.27
N ASP A 119 9.48 0.19 -11.86
CA ASP A 119 8.61 0.07 -10.70
C ASP A 119 9.32 0.51 -9.42
N HIS A 120 10.53 0.03 -9.19
CA HIS A 120 11.39 0.44 -8.09
C HIS A 120 12.60 1.23 -8.62
N GLU A 121 12.58 2.55 -8.47
CA GLU A 121 13.73 3.41 -8.76
C GLU A 121 14.56 3.69 -7.49
N VAL A 122 15.69 4.37 -7.67
CA VAL A 122 16.54 4.80 -6.55
C VAL A 122 15.81 5.83 -5.70
N GLY A 123 15.79 5.58 -4.39
CA GLY A 123 15.07 6.38 -3.40
C GLY A 123 13.93 5.60 -2.77
N ASP A 124 13.72 5.83 -1.50
CA ASP A 124 12.63 5.21 -0.75
C ASP A 124 12.02 6.19 0.25
N VAL A 125 10.80 5.90 0.67
CA VAL A 125 10.12 6.60 1.77
C VAL A 125 10.28 5.73 3.01
N SER A 126 11.31 6.01 3.80
CA SER A 126 11.63 5.24 5.00
C SER A 126 12.21 6.10 6.10
N SER A 127 12.20 5.59 7.32
CA SER A 127 12.81 6.25 8.49
C SER A 127 14.33 6.48 8.35
N ALA A 128 14.99 5.84 7.40
CA ALA A 128 16.43 5.97 7.15
C ALA A 128 16.76 7.02 6.07
N ASN A 129 15.76 7.55 5.33
CA ASN A 129 15.97 8.47 4.23
C ASN A 129 15.65 9.92 4.64
N ASP A 130 16.70 10.72 4.84
CA ASP A 130 16.60 12.14 5.19
C ASP A 130 16.63 13.08 3.97
N GLU A 131 16.49 12.55 2.75
CA GLU A 131 16.41 13.37 1.54
C GLU A 131 15.18 14.27 1.56
N ILE A 132 15.36 15.48 1.07
CA ILE A 132 14.29 16.48 1.00
C ILE A 132 13.48 16.25 -0.27
N ILE A 133 12.19 16.19 -0.11
CA ILE A 133 11.23 16.02 -1.21
C ILE A 133 11.25 17.26 -2.10
N GLU A 134 11.32 17.04 -3.42
CA GLU A 134 11.28 18.07 -4.46
C GLU A 134 10.03 17.92 -5.35
N VAL A 135 9.62 19.03 -5.96
CA VAL A 135 8.51 19.04 -6.93
C VAL A 135 8.82 18.13 -8.11
N GLY A 136 7.84 17.32 -8.53
CA GLY A 136 7.94 16.39 -9.66
C GLY A 136 8.41 15.00 -9.28
N GLN A 137 8.85 14.75 -8.05
CA GLN A 137 9.11 13.38 -7.58
C GLN A 137 7.82 12.58 -7.50
N ALA A 138 7.92 11.29 -7.88
CA ALA A 138 6.82 10.33 -7.76
C ALA A 138 7.28 9.15 -6.91
N PHE A 139 6.43 8.73 -5.96
CA PHE A 139 6.71 7.60 -5.06
C PHE A 139 5.44 6.99 -4.53
N SER A 140 5.54 5.73 -4.06
CA SER A 140 4.42 5.03 -3.42
C SER A 140 4.24 5.46 -1.96
N ILE A 141 2.99 5.36 -1.48
CA ILE A 141 2.60 5.43 -0.06
C ILE A 141 1.77 4.19 0.23
N GLU A 142 2.40 3.19 0.83
CA GLU A 142 1.88 1.81 0.92
C GLU A 142 1.94 1.21 2.34
N PRO A 143 1.41 1.86 3.38
CA PRO A 143 1.42 1.26 4.70
C PRO A 143 0.67 -0.07 4.72
N GLY A 144 1.14 -0.99 5.57
CA GLY A 144 0.49 -2.29 5.77
C GLY A 144 0.59 -2.79 7.21
N ILE A 145 -0.36 -3.64 7.59
CA ILE A 145 -0.36 -4.37 8.87
C ILE A 145 -0.54 -5.85 8.55
N TYR A 146 0.34 -6.70 9.06
CA TYR A 146 0.41 -8.12 8.74
C TYR A 146 0.36 -8.98 10.00
N LEU A 147 -0.84 -9.50 10.32
CA LEU A 147 -1.13 -10.34 11.49
C LEU A 147 -1.15 -11.81 11.08
N TYR A 148 0.04 -12.41 10.91
CA TYR A 148 0.20 -13.75 10.36
C TYR A 148 -0.58 -14.82 11.11
N ASP A 149 -0.58 -14.77 12.45
CA ASP A 149 -1.29 -15.74 13.29
C ASP A 149 -2.83 -15.63 13.17
N GLU A 150 -3.32 -14.43 12.87
CA GLU A 150 -4.74 -14.17 12.63
C GLU A 150 -5.14 -14.39 11.16
N GLY A 151 -4.18 -14.55 10.25
CA GLY A 151 -4.44 -14.62 8.81
C GLY A 151 -5.01 -13.31 8.24
N ILE A 152 -4.65 -12.17 8.83
CA ILE A 152 -5.11 -10.85 8.40
C ILE A 152 -3.92 -10.05 7.89
N GLY A 153 -3.95 -9.67 6.63
CA GLY A 153 -3.03 -8.72 6.03
C GLY A 153 -3.79 -7.64 5.31
N VAL A 154 -3.44 -6.39 5.56
CA VAL A 154 -4.01 -5.23 4.88
C VAL A 154 -2.87 -4.34 4.39
N ARG A 155 -2.85 -4.02 3.10
CA ARG A 155 -2.02 -2.98 2.49
C ARG A 155 -2.91 -2.11 1.60
N ILE A 156 -2.72 -0.80 1.70
CA ILE A 156 -3.37 0.19 0.84
C ILE A 156 -2.28 1.09 0.29
N GLU A 157 -2.16 1.11 -1.02
CA GLU A 157 -1.11 1.81 -1.74
C GLU A 157 -1.65 2.77 -2.77
N ASP A 158 -1.02 3.93 -2.81
CA ASP A 158 -1.19 4.88 -3.88
C ASP A 158 0.16 5.48 -4.31
N ILE A 159 0.28 5.77 -5.58
CA ILE A 159 1.35 6.59 -6.11
C ILE A 159 0.95 8.05 -5.98
N VAL A 160 1.88 8.85 -5.48
CA VAL A 160 1.75 10.31 -5.44
C VAL A 160 2.79 10.96 -6.35
N ILE A 161 2.42 12.08 -6.96
CA ILE A 161 3.36 13.01 -7.60
C ILE A 161 3.37 14.32 -6.84
N VAL A 162 4.56 14.81 -6.50
CA VAL A 162 4.75 16.01 -5.69
C VAL A 162 4.49 17.26 -6.52
N THR A 163 3.61 18.14 -6.03
CA THR A 163 3.26 19.42 -6.63
C THR A 163 3.94 20.59 -5.88
N GLU A 164 3.68 21.83 -6.25
CA GLU A 164 4.30 23.00 -5.60
C GLU A 164 3.87 23.19 -4.12
N ASP A 165 2.68 22.70 -3.75
CA ASP A 165 2.07 22.92 -2.42
C ASP A 165 1.62 21.64 -1.72
N GLY A 166 1.89 20.45 -2.29
CA GLY A 166 1.50 19.17 -1.73
C GLY A 166 1.84 18.00 -2.64
N CYS A 167 0.88 17.10 -2.83
CA CYS A 167 0.98 16.04 -3.83
C CYS A 167 -0.38 15.73 -4.45
N GLU A 168 -0.36 15.16 -5.63
CA GLU A 168 -1.51 14.59 -6.32
C GLU A 168 -1.44 13.06 -6.25
N VAL A 169 -2.57 12.43 -5.88
CA VAL A 169 -2.71 10.96 -5.89
C VAL A 169 -3.10 10.52 -7.29
N LEU A 170 -2.32 9.63 -7.88
CA LEU A 170 -2.54 9.18 -9.26
C LEU A 170 -3.51 7.99 -9.37
N ASN A 171 -3.68 7.21 -8.30
CA ASN A 171 -4.57 6.06 -8.26
C ASN A 171 -5.99 6.48 -7.87
N HIS A 172 -6.97 6.19 -8.74
CA HIS A 172 -8.36 6.60 -8.54
C HIS A 172 -9.29 5.44 -8.14
N TYR A 173 -8.75 4.23 -7.92
CA TYR A 173 -9.56 3.10 -7.47
C TYR A 173 -9.99 3.31 -6.00
N PRO A 174 -11.27 3.09 -5.64
CA PRO A 174 -11.79 3.36 -4.30
C PRO A 174 -11.00 2.64 -3.19
N LYS A 175 -10.84 3.33 -2.06
CA LYS A 175 -10.24 2.80 -0.83
C LYS A 175 -10.96 3.28 0.44
N GLU A 176 -11.85 4.26 0.30
CA GLU A 176 -12.52 4.90 1.44
C GLU A 176 -13.54 3.97 2.13
N GLU A 177 -14.04 3.01 1.39
CA GLU A 177 -14.96 1.98 1.88
C GLU A 177 -14.35 0.60 1.64
N ILE A 178 -14.58 -0.29 2.60
CA ILE A 178 -14.19 -1.70 2.46
C ILE A 178 -14.99 -2.33 1.33
N ILE A 179 -14.31 -3.09 0.50
CA ILE A 179 -14.92 -3.84 -0.60
C ILE A 179 -15.05 -5.30 -0.17
N ASP A 180 -16.29 -5.73 0.04
CA ASP A 180 -16.64 -7.13 0.20
C ASP A 180 -16.97 -7.72 -1.17
N VAL A 181 -16.30 -8.79 -1.56
CA VAL A 181 -16.57 -9.50 -2.81
C VAL A 181 -17.39 -10.76 -2.53
N PRO A 182 -18.35 -11.13 -3.40
CA PRO A 182 -19.12 -12.35 -3.20
C PRO A 182 -18.21 -13.58 -3.20
N ASP A 183 -18.65 -14.61 -2.48
CA ASP A 183 -18.01 -15.93 -2.56
C ASP A 183 -18.01 -16.39 -4.01
N GLY A 184 -16.85 -16.87 -4.50
CA GLY A 184 -16.76 -17.50 -5.81
C GLY A 184 -17.56 -18.82 -5.82
N GLU A 185 -18.26 -19.10 -6.92
CA GLU A 185 -18.90 -20.42 -7.16
C GLU A 185 -17.87 -21.51 -7.45
#